data_1700f422686add522623447929e11aa0
#
_entry.id   1700f422686add522623447929e11aa0
#
_cell.length_a   1.000
_cell.length_b   1.000
_cell.length_c   1.000
_cell.angle_alpha   90.00
_cell.angle_beta   90.00
_cell.angle_gamma   90.00
#
_symmetry.space_group_name_H-M   'P 1'
#
loop_
_entity.id
_entity.type
_entity.pdbx_description
1 polymer ?
#
loop_
_entity_poly.entity_id
_entity_poly.type
_entity_poly.pdbx_seq_one_letter_code
_entity_poly.pdbx_strand_id
1 'polypeptide(L)'
;MHKKHFFLGNKIAEVRSFTPRTRSVQPPTMPERNRQGHAAYIKEIYNTAIDKAIETLSQRSESGLPVADGVYMNFDMVSGFVPQALAKSSGASILKISEDKGDGNVDVTIYVKKEKKDWLDKKANEYANEEICTRNGNPKNATLIEPINSIEQADIHSLYTSAEDFDMLPDNHLQTFEIWVTKGDDYNLEELTKTLDSLGLISAGKNILDFDGVAVLLIKATKQQLCELPLSIGYIEGIRPYKQPSILVKSHNESREWSELIKDEIEISINSDSVRVGLLDSGVNNAHDLIAPFLSDDMMKSAIGVSDTIDHTFHGTDMAGLILYGDMTDLIYGHKKSDALGNKLVSVKIFESGYETDSDFYGAVIEDAIQQAHKMGAPIQCMAVTDDISYDCKSTSSSAALDESIYNGGNCDRLVVVSAGNIETTEIDVSNYIGSCKANAIKSPAQAWNALTVGAY
;
A
#
# COMPACT_ATOMS: atom_id res chain seq x y z
N MET A 1 -12.63 -34.95 -25.24
CA MET A 1 -12.08 -34.83 -23.88
C MET A 1 -12.68 -33.57 -23.25
N HIS A 2 -13.48 -33.69 -22.20
CA HIS A 2 -13.91 -32.49 -21.48
C HIS A 2 -12.71 -31.99 -20.68
N LYS A 3 -12.16 -30.83 -21.05
CA LYS A 3 -11.15 -30.18 -20.27
C LYS A 3 -11.75 -29.79 -18.92
N LYS A 4 -11.08 -30.15 -17.84
CA LYS A 4 -11.47 -29.76 -16.49
C LYS A 4 -11.10 -28.29 -16.32
N HIS A 5 -12.06 -27.41 -16.52
CA HIS A 5 -11.96 -26.00 -16.15
C HIS A 5 -12.67 -25.77 -14.82
N PHE A 6 -12.45 -24.63 -14.22
CA PHE A 6 -13.32 -24.09 -13.18
C PHE A 6 -14.69 -23.82 -13.80
N PHE A 7 -15.48 -24.86 -14.01
CA PHE A 7 -16.89 -24.70 -14.30
C PHE A 7 -17.63 -24.69 -12.97
N LEU A 8 -18.17 -23.54 -12.63
CA LEU A 8 -19.34 -23.45 -11.76
C LEU A 8 -20.52 -24.03 -12.55
N GLY A 9 -20.48 -25.32 -12.86
CA GLY A 9 -21.53 -26.01 -13.58
C GLY A 9 -22.65 -26.42 -12.62
N ASN A 10 -23.80 -26.80 -13.17
CA ASN A 10 -25.03 -27.26 -12.47
C ASN A 10 -24.81 -28.44 -11.52
N LYS A 11 -23.61 -28.85 -11.24
CA LYS A 11 -23.22 -29.91 -10.30
C LYS A 11 -22.47 -29.39 -9.07
N ILE A 12 -22.54 -28.10 -8.77
CA ILE A 12 -22.26 -27.67 -7.40
C ILE A 12 -23.42 -28.18 -6.56
N ALA A 13 -23.23 -29.38 -6.03
CA ALA A 13 -24.24 -30.08 -5.23
C ALA A 13 -24.50 -29.35 -3.90
N GLU A 14 -23.73 -28.34 -3.54
CA GLU A 14 -23.94 -27.53 -2.37
C GLU A 14 -23.72 -26.05 -2.73
N VAL A 15 -24.83 -25.33 -2.93
CA VAL A 15 -24.81 -23.87 -2.77
C VAL A 15 -24.63 -23.63 -1.27
N ARG A 16 -23.40 -23.56 -0.83
CA ARG A 16 -23.11 -22.96 0.48
C ARG A 16 -23.33 -21.47 0.29
N SER A 17 -24.30 -20.91 1.01
CA SER A 17 -24.35 -19.48 1.19
C SER A 17 -22.93 -19.06 1.63
N PHE A 18 -22.33 -18.07 0.94
CA PHE A 18 -21.11 -17.44 1.40
C PHE A 18 -21.44 -16.86 2.78
N THR A 19 -21.06 -17.60 3.79
CA THR A 19 -20.88 -17.00 5.09
C THR A 19 -19.49 -16.44 5.03
N PRO A 20 -19.30 -15.10 5.02
CA PRO A 20 -17.98 -14.55 5.22
C PRO A 20 -17.44 -15.29 6.43
N ARG A 21 -16.22 -15.78 6.38
CA ARG A 21 -15.53 -16.20 7.59
C ARG A 21 -15.51 -14.95 8.47
N THR A 22 -16.60 -14.70 9.14
CA THR A 22 -16.48 -14.05 10.41
C THR A 22 -15.51 -14.95 11.15
N ARG A 23 -14.21 -14.52 11.28
CA ARG A 23 -13.60 -14.81 12.56
C ARG A 23 -14.76 -14.59 13.51
N SER A 24 -15.00 -15.52 14.40
CA SER A 24 -15.86 -15.29 15.55
C SER A 24 -15.12 -14.30 16.48
N VAL A 25 -14.82 -13.14 15.95
CA VAL A 25 -14.67 -11.94 16.74
C VAL A 25 -16.10 -11.76 17.21
N GLN A 26 -16.37 -12.11 18.45
CA GLN A 26 -17.56 -11.63 19.11
C GLN A 26 -17.65 -10.16 18.70
N PRO A 27 -18.80 -9.69 18.19
CA PRO A 27 -18.91 -8.29 17.85
C PRO A 27 -18.40 -7.52 19.05
N PRO A 28 -17.51 -6.53 18.86
CA PRO A 28 -16.93 -5.80 19.97
C PRO A 28 -18.11 -5.37 20.84
N THR A 29 -18.07 -5.80 22.10
CA THR A 29 -19.14 -5.50 23.03
C THR A 29 -18.93 -4.05 23.46
N MET A 30 -19.92 -3.20 23.22
CA MET A 30 -19.85 -1.82 23.72
C MET A 30 -19.64 -1.88 25.25
N PRO A 31 -18.62 -1.22 25.79
CA PRO A 31 -18.40 -1.19 27.23
C PRO A 31 -19.59 -0.55 27.92
N GLU A 32 -20.02 -1.13 29.03
CA GLU A 32 -21.08 -0.51 29.85
C GLU A 32 -20.57 0.84 30.38
N ARG A 33 -21.29 1.91 30.04
CA ARG A 33 -20.93 3.26 30.44
C ARG A 33 -22.00 3.85 31.38
N ASN A 34 -21.54 4.44 32.47
CA ASN A 34 -22.42 5.35 33.21
C ASN A 34 -22.66 6.60 32.35
N ARG A 35 -23.87 6.78 31.85
CA ARG A 35 -24.22 7.77 30.84
C ARG A 35 -23.80 9.20 31.24
N GLN A 36 -24.14 9.65 32.44
CA GLN A 36 -23.81 11.00 32.93
C GLN A 36 -22.31 11.14 33.22
N GLY A 37 -21.72 10.16 33.92
CA GLY A 37 -20.30 10.15 34.23
C GLY A 37 -19.42 10.11 33.00
N HIS A 38 -19.77 9.26 32.02
CA HIS A 38 -19.03 9.17 30.78
C HIS A 38 -19.12 10.43 29.92
N ALA A 39 -20.32 11.02 29.81
CA ALA A 39 -20.49 12.30 29.13
C ALA A 39 -19.68 13.43 29.78
N ALA A 40 -19.66 13.51 31.11
CA ALA A 40 -18.86 14.49 31.82
C ALA A 40 -17.35 14.28 31.57
N TYR A 41 -16.88 13.04 31.63
CA TYR A 41 -15.50 12.67 31.32
C TYR A 41 -15.10 13.07 29.89
N ILE A 42 -15.89 12.69 28.89
CA ILE A 42 -15.60 13.01 27.48
C ILE A 42 -15.54 14.52 27.25
N LYS A 43 -16.44 15.28 27.87
CA LYS A 43 -16.43 16.74 27.81
C LYS A 43 -15.17 17.33 28.41
N GLU A 44 -14.78 16.86 29.58
CA GLU A 44 -13.61 17.36 30.30
C GLU A 44 -12.33 17.16 29.49
N ILE A 45 -12.08 15.93 29.01
CA ILE A 45 -10.88 15.62 28.24
C ILE A 45 -10.86 16.34 26.90
N TYR A 46 -12.01 16.41 26.21
CA TYR A 46 -12.12 17.12 24.94
C TYR A 46 -11.86 18.61 25.09
N ASN A 47 -12.52 19.28 26.05
CA ASN A 47 -12.37 20.72 26.26
C ASN A 47 -10.93 21.06 26.68
N THR A 48 -10.34 20.26 27.54
CA THR A 48 -8.94 20.43 27.94
C THR A 48 -7.99 20.33 26.73
N ALA A 49 -8.18 19.33 25.88
CA ALA A 49 -7.31 19.11 24.71
C ALA A 49 -7.52 20.17 23.62
N ILE A 50 -8.77 20.53 23.32
CA ILE A 50 -9.06 21.49 22.24
C ILE A 50 -8.70 22.93 22.63
N ASP A 51 -8.93 23.33 23.87
CA ASP A 51 -8.57 24.66 24.32
C ASP A 51 -7.05 24.86 24.35
N LYS A 52 -6.30 23.84 24.79
CA LYS A 52 -4.82 23.83 24.71
C LYS A 52 -4.32 23.95 23.27
N ALA A 53 -4.91 23.18 22.34
CA ALA A 53 -4.56 23.22 20.93
C ALA A 53 -4.84 24.60 20.30
N ILE A 54 -6.00 25.21 20.62
CA ILE A 54 -6.37 26.54 20.14
C ILE A 54 -5.45 27.62 20.73
N GLU A 55 -5.05 27.50 21.99
CA GLU A 55 -4.07 28.39 22.61
C GLU A 55 -2.73 28.36 21.89
N THR A 56 -2.23 27.17 21.57
CA THR A 56 -1.01 26.99 20.77
C THR A 56 -1.10 27.70 19.42
N LEU A 57 -2.22 27.55 18.70
CA LEU A 57 -2.43 28.24 17.43
C LEU A 57 -2.53 29.77 17.59
N SER A 58 -3.08 30.25 18.71
CA SER A 58 -3.19 31.69 18.98
C SER A 58 -1.80 32.31 19.22
N GLN A 59 -0.97 31.68 20.06
CA GLN A 59 0.42 32.09 20.29
C GLN A 59 1.25 32.09 19.01
N ARG A 60 1.03 31.08 18.14
CA ARG A 60 1.67 31.01 16.84
C ARG A 60 1.25 32.15 15.91
N SER A 61 -0.04 32.48 15.90
CA SER A 61 -0.59 33.61 15.14
C SER A 61 -0.01 34.94 15.58
N GLU A 62 0.14 35.15 16.89
CA GLU A 62 0.75 36.36 17.47
C GLU A 62 2.22 36.49 17.05
N SER A 63 2.90 35.38 16.79
CA SER A 63 4.27 35.34 16.27
C SER A 63 4.36 35.59 14.75
N GLY A 64 3.23 35.82 14.06
CA GLY A 64 3.17 36.09 12.63
C GLY A 64 3.38 34.85 11.74
N LEU A 65 3.33 33.67 12.30
CA LEU A 65 3.43 32.41 11.56
C LEU A 65 2.06 31.99 11.00
N PRO A 66 2.00 31.26 9.87
CA PRO A 66 0.76 30.74 9.36
C PRO A 66 0.12 29.76 10.34
N VAL A 67 -1.20 29.81 10.44
CA VAL A 67 -1.98 28.97 11.36
C VAL A 67 -3.14 28.31 10.63
N ALA A 68 -3.40 27.05 10.96
CA ALA A 68 -4.57 26.32 10.49
C ALA A 68 -5.88 26.95 11.03
N ASP A 69 -6.98 26.80 10.32
CA ASP A 69 -8.31 27.23 10.71
C ASP A 69 -8.99 26.33 11.74
N GLY A 70 -8.32 25.23 12.13
CA GLY A 70 -8.80 24.23 13.09
C GLY A 70 -7.66 23.48 13.76
N VAL A 71 -7.98 22.43 14.45
CA VAL A 71 -7.07 21.60 15.24
C VAL A 71 -7.28 20.12 14.94
N TYR A 72 -6.21 19.35 15.08
CA TYR A 72 -6.21 17.89 14.95
C TYR A 72 -6.43 17.26 16.33
N MET A 73 -7.33 16.30 16.38
CA MET A 73 -7.67 15.56 17.58
C MET A 73 -7.59 14.07 17.28
N ASN A 74 -7.11 13.28 18.22
CA ASN A 74 -7.07 11.83 18.15
C ASN A 74 -8.04 11.23 19.17
N PHE A 75 -8.93 10.36 18.69
CA PHE A 75 -9.93 9.69 19.48
C PHE A 75 -9.60 8.21 19.54
N ASP A 76 -9.29 7.69 20.73
CA ASP A 76 -9.24 6.26 20.97
C ASP A 76 -10.68 5.74 21.08
N MET A 77 -11.05 4.84 20.19
CA MET A 77 -12.42 4.35 20.05
C MET A 77 -12.46 2.82 19.97
N VAL A 78 -13.54 2.23 20.45
CA VAL A 78 -13.80 0.80 20.33
C VAL A 78 -13.91 0.41 18.84
N SER A 79 -13.10 -0.56 18.41
CA SER A 79 -13.09 -1.06 17.04
C SER A 79 -14.47 -1.57 16.62
N GLY A 80 -14.84 -1.35 15.34
CA GLY A 80 -16.13 -1.72 14.79
C GLY A 80 -17.27 -0.75 15.10
N PHE A 81 -17.06 0.26 15.95
CA PHE A 81 -18.02 1.34 16.24
C PHE A 81 -17.56 2.71 15.75
N VAL A 82 -16.54 2.74 14.86
CA VAL A 82 -16.13 4.02 14.25
C VAL A 82 -17.32 4.64 13.53
N PRO A 83 -17.75 5.80 13.94
CA PRO A 83 -19.10 6.22 13.66
C PRO A 83 -19.26 6.77 12.25
N GLN A 84 -20.16 6.19 11.51
CA GLN A 84 -20.87 6.95 10.47
C GLN A 84 -21.45 8.28 11.04
N ALA A 85 -21.64 8.37 12.36
CA ALA A 85 -22.07 9.57 13.05
C ALA A 85 -20.98 10.65 13.12
N LEU A 86 -19.69 10.30 13.21
CA LEU A 86 -18.58 11.24 13.07
C LEU A 86 -18.50 11.79 11.65
N ALA A 87 -18.58 10.94 10.64
CA ALA A 87 -18.55 11.35 9.23
C ALA A 87 -19.74 12.25 8.83
N LYS A 88 -20.87 12.15 9.54
CA LYS A 88 -22.06 12.95 9.30
C LYS A 88 -22.14 14.18 10.21
N SER A 89 -21.18 14.39 11.11
CA SER A 89 -21.21 15.54 12.01
C SER A 89 -20.75 16.79 11.26
N SER A 90 -21.53 17.85 11.29
CA SER A 90 -21.18 19.15 10.70
C SER A 90 -20.06 19.89 11.44
N GLY A 91 -19.36 19.24 12.37
CA GLY A 91 -18.37 19.88 13.25
C GLY A 91 -16.96 19.33 13.15
N ALA A 92 -16.81 18.10 12.66
CA ALA A 92 -15.54 17.43 12.58
C ALA A 92 -15.42 16.62 11.28
N SER A 93 -14.23 16.52 10.74
CA SER A 93 -13.90 15.71 9.56
C SER A 93 -12.99 14.58 9.97
N ILE A 94 -13.36 13.33 9.66
CA ILE A 94 -12.47 12.17 9.83
C ILE A 94 -11.42 12.24 8.75
N LEU A 95 -10.16 12.17 9.16
CA LEU A 95 -9.01 12.15 8.25
C LEU A 95 -8.41 10.76 8.12
N LYS A 96 -8.25 10.06 9.25
CA LYS A 96 -7.59 8.77 9.29
C LYS A 96 -8.23 7.87 10.35
N ILE A 97 -8.28 6.59 10.08
CA ILE A 97 -8.63 5.54 11.03
C ILE A 97 -7.48 4.54 11.02
N SER A 98 -6.87 4.29 12.17
CA SER A 98 -5.79 3.29 12.29
C SER A 98 -6.34 1.87 12.15
N GLU A 99 -5.43 0.92 11.90
CA GLU A 99 -5.76 -0.49 12.08
C GLU A 99 -5.99 -0.82 13.56
N ASP A 100 -6.77 -1.89 13.83
CA ASP A 100 -7.01 -2.37 15.18
C ASP A 100 -5.67 -2.77 15.84
N LYS A 101 -5.36 -2.16 16.97
CA LYS A 101 -4.11 -2.38 17.74
C LYS A 101 -4.00 -3.79 18.33
N GLY A 102 -5.01 -4.64 18.14
CA GLY A 102 -5.09 -5.99 18.71
C GLY A 102 -5.73 -6.04 20.11
N ASP A 103 -6.07 -4.88 20.66
CA ASP A 103 -6.78 -4.72 21.95
C ASP A 103 -8.27 -4.41 21.75
N GLY A 104 -8.74 -4.37 20.52
CA GLY A 104 -10.12 -4.04 20.16
C GLY A 104 -10.39 -2.53 20.05
N ASN A 105 -9.35 -1.69 19.99
CA ASN A 105 -9.47 -0.25 19.84
C ASN A 105 -8.78 0.25 18.55
N VAL A 106 -9.23 1.40 18.08
CA VAL A 106 -8.69 2.10 16.92
C VAL A 106 -8.52 3.59 17.24
N ASP A 107 -7.47 4.19 16.69
CA ASP A 107 -7.33 5.64 16.72
C ASP A 107 -8.05 6.26 15.54
N VAL A 108 -8.83 7.30 15.81
CA VAL A 108 -9.53 8.07 14.80
C VAL A 108 -9.02 9.51 14.85
N THR A 109 -8.24 9.89 13.85
CA THR A 109 -7.76 11.26 13.72
C THR A 109 -8.81 12.10 13.01
N ILE A 110 -9.21 13.17 13.63
CA ILE A 110 -10.21 14.11 13.11
C ILE A 110 -9.65 15.54 13.06
N TYR A 111 -10.21 16.34 12.16
CA TYR A 111 -9.97 17.77 12.10
C TYR A 111 -11.21 18.54 12.55
N VAL A 112 -11.05 19.47 13.48
CA VAL A 112 -12.13 20.29 14.04
C VAL A 112 -11.82 21.75 13.78
N LYS A 113 -12.68 22.45 13.03
CA LYS A 113 -12.57 23.90 12.81
C LYS A 113 -12.74 24.66 14.13
N LYS A 114 -11.99 25.75 14.33
CA LYS A 114 -12.08 26.60 15.53
C LYS A 114 -13.50 27.07 15.81
N GLU A 115 -14.25 27.42 14.77
CA GLU A 115 -15.64 27.86 14.87
C GLU A 115 -16.62 26.76 15.31
N LYS A 116 -16.19 25.50 15.24
CA LYS A 116 -16.97 24.31 15.61
C LYS A 116 -16.47 23.64 16.88
N LYS A 117 -15.59 24.28 17.64
CA LYS A 117 -14.96 23.69 18.83
C LYS A 117 -15.97 23.08 19.83
N ASP A 118 -17.16 23.63 19.95
CA ASP A 118 -18.20 23.18 20.91
C ASP A 118 -19.05 22.02 20.37
N TRP A 119 -18.72 21.43 19.21
CA TRP A 119 -19.60 20.44 18.56
C TRP A 119 -19.77 19.17 19.41
N LEU A 120 -18.68 18.66 20.01
CA LEU A 120 -18.72 17.45 20.83
C LEU A 120 -19.40 17.70 22.16
N ASP A 121 -19.18 18.88 22.75
CA ASP A 121 -19.82 19.31 23.97
C ASP A 121 -21.35 19.27 23.84
N LYS A 122 -21.90 19.80 22.74
CA LYS A 122 -23.34 19.75 22.44
C LYS A 122 -23.81 18.29 22.31
N LYS A 123 -23.04 17.42 21.67
CA LYS A 123 -23.38 16.00 21.50
C LYS A 123 -23.34 15.24 22.82
N ALA A 124 -22.35 15.48 23.65
CA ALA A 124 -22.23 14.89 24.98
C ALA A 124 -23.33 15.36 25.94
N ASN A 125 -23.72 16.65 25.88
CA ASN A 125 -24.83 17.16 26.65
C ASN A 125 -26.17 16.54 26.24
N GLU A 126 -26.42 16.38 24.93
CA GLU A 126 -27.60 15.68 24.41
C GLU A 126 -27.61 14.19 24.83
N TYR A 127 -26.44 13.55 24.85
CA TYR A 127 -26.28 12.18 25.33
C TYR A 127 -26.54 12.06 26.84
N ALA A 128 -26.03 12.98 27.64
CA ALA A 128 -26.21 12.95 29.10
C ALA A 128 -27.68 13.16 29.54
N ASN A 129 -28.45 13.91 28.77
CA ASN A 129 -29.83 14.24 29.12
C ASN A 129 -30.76 13.03 28.92
N GLU A 130 -31.30 12.50 30.02
CA GLU A 130 -32.17 11.32 30.02
C GLU A 130 -33.50 11.52 29.32
N GLU A 131 -33.98 12.77 29.20
CA GLU A 131 -35.21 13.10 28.49
C GLU A 131 -35.03 13.05 26.95
N ILE A 132 -33.77 13.15 26.48
CA ILE A 132 -33.44 13.15 25.03
C ILE A 132 -33.08 11.77 24.57
N CYS A 133 -34.04 11.09 23.93
CA CYS A 133 -33.86 9.77 23.36
C CYS A 133 -34.23 9.74 21.87
N THR A 134 -33.70 8.74 21.18
CA THR A 134 -34.10 8.42 19.80
C THR A 134 -35.52 7.82 19.78
N ARG A 135 -36.12 7.65 18.58
CA ARG A 135 -37.45 7.00 18.43
C ARG A 135 -37.50 5.60 19.03
N ASN A 136 -36.35 4.91 19.11
CA ASN A 136 -36.24 3.56 19.66
C ASN A 136 -35.90 3.53 21.16
N GLY A 137 -35.94 4.68 21.84
CA GLY A 137 -35.66 4.76 23.27
C GLY A 137 -34.17 4.80 23.66
N ASN A 138 -33.25 4.68 22.70
CA ASN A 138 -31.82 4.78 22.98
C ASN A 138 -31.41 6.24 23.25
N PRO A 139 -30.38 6.47 24.09
CA PRO A 139 -29.85 7.81 24.31
C PRO A 139 -29.43 8.47 22.98
N LYS A 140 -29.76 9.74 22.79
CA LYS A 140 -29.33 10.47 21.61
C LYS A 140 -27.81 10.56 21.61
N ASN A 141 -27.16 10.36 20.44
CA ASN A 141 -25.71 10.33 20.26
C ASN A 141 -24.96 9.19 20.99
N ALA A 142 -25.65 8.18 21.53
CA ALA A 142 -25.00 7.02 22.16
C ALA A 142 -23.94 6.37 21.23
N THR A 143 -24.30 6.15 19.97
CA THR A 143 -23.40 5.57 18.97
C THR A 143 -22.15 6.40 18.68
N LEU A 144 -22.14 7.68 19.04
CA LEU A 144 -20.99 8.57 18.92
C LEU A 144 -20.16 8.61 20.20
N ILE A 145 -20.81 8.74 21.36
CA ILE A 145 -20.14 9.02 22.63
C ILE A 145 -19.66 7.75 23.33
N GLU A 146 -20.49 6.70 23.35
CA GLU A 146 -20.16 5.47 24.07
C GLU A 146 -18.88 4.75 23.59
N PRO A 147 -18.56 4.73 22.27
CA PRO A 147 -17.34 4.10 21.79
C PRO A 147 -16.05 4.84 22.17
N ILE A 148 -16.11 6.09 22.55
CA ILE A 148 -14.91 6.91 22.84
C ILE A 148 -14.33 6.51 24.20
N ASN A 149 -13.08 6.07 24.22
CA ASN A 149 -12.33 5.76 25.43
C ASN A 149 -11.55 6.97 25.94
N SER A 150 -10.83 7.66 25.05
CA SER A 150 -10.07 8.87 25.36
C SER A 150 -10.00 9.82 24.17
N ILE A 151 -9.60 11.05 24.43
CA ILE A 151 -9.40 12.10 23.43
C ILE A 151 -8.14 12.86 23.79
N GLU A 152 -7.29 13.08 22.81
CA GLU A 152 -6.08 13.89 22.95
C GLU A 152 -5.87 14.79 21.74
N GLN A 153 -4.98 15.77 21.85
CA GLN A 153 -4.53 16.53 20.70
C GLN A 153 -3.69 15.62 19.82
N ALA A 154 -4.04 15.54 18.53
CA ALA A 154 -3.22 14.82 17.57
C ALA A 154 -2.00 15.67 17.17
N ASP A 155 -0.88 15.00 17.04
CA ASP A 155 0.40 15.56 16.59
C ASP A 155 0.84 14.93 15.27
N ILE A 156 2.10 15.14 14.91
CA ILE A 156 2.68 14.62 13.67
C ILE A 156 2.64 13.09 13.61
N HIS A 157 2.77 12.36 14.73
CA HIS A 157 2.75 10.90 14.73
C HIS A 157 1.40 10.34 14.27
N SER A 158 0.31 11.02 14.60
CA SER A 158 -1.04 10.65 14.14
C SER A 158 -1.21 10.81 12.61
N LEU A 159 -0.47 11.73 12.00
CA LEU A 159 -0.54 12.06 10.57
C LEU A 159 0.54 11.35 9.76
N TYR A 160 1.66 11.00 10.37
CA TYR A 160 2.74 10.29 9.68
C TYR A 160 2.32 8.88 9.34
N THR A 161 2.61 8.45 8.11
CA THR A 161 2.25 7.12 7.62
C THR A 161 3.44 6.51 6.91
N SER A 162 4.13 5.61 7.58
CA SER A 162 5.27 4.85 7.07
C SER A 162 5.40 3.56 7.86
N ALA A 163 6.11 2.58 7.30
CA ALA A 163 6.54 1.40 8.05
C ALA A 163 7.62 1.74 9.10
N GLU A 164 8.33 2.85 8.89
CA GLU A 164 9.32 3.38 9.82
C GLU A 164 8.67 4.37 10.78
N ASP A 165 9.08 4.32 12.04
CA ASP A 165 8.63 5.25 13.05
C ASP A 165 9.12 6.67 12.74
N PHE A 166 8.25 7.67 12.93
CA PHE A 166 8.60 9.08 12.78
C PHE A 166 9.84 9.48 13.61
N ASP A 167 9.98 8.92 14.80
CA ASP A 167 11.08 9.22 15.71
C ASP A 167 12.44 8.76 15.19
N MET A 168 12.47 7.80 14.28
CA MET A 168 13.69 7.32 13.63
C MET A 168 14.18 8.24 12.50
N LEU A 169 13.37 9.22 12.07
CA LEU A 169 13.82 10.20 11.08
C LEU A 169 15.00 11.03 11.59
N PRO A 170 16.03 11.26 10.76
CA PRO A 170 17.16 12.13 11.10
C PRO A 170 16.71 13.58 11.33
N ASP A 171 17.12 14.20 12.43
CA ASP A 171 16.62 15.52 12.85
C ASP A 171 16.90 16.65 11.85
N ASN A 172 18.09 16.69 11.24
CA ASN A 172 18.52 17.80 10.40
C ASN A 172 18.71 17.44 8.93
N HIS A 173 18.15 16.31 8.51
CA HIS A 173 18.25 15.88 7.11
C HIS A 173 17.02 16.34 6.32
N LEU A 174 17.28 16.97 5.17
CA LEU A 174 16.23 17.43 4.26
C LEU A 174 15.78 16.24 3.40
N GLN A 175 14.55 15.77 3.58
CA GLN A 175 13.96 14.66 2.84
C GLN A 175 12.73 15.11 2.07
N THR A 176 12.32 14.30 1.11
CA THR A 176 11.10 14.54 0.34
C THR A 176 9.94 13.76 0.93
N PHE A 177 8.80 14.44 1.10
CA PHE A 177 7.57 13.84 1.62
C PHE A 177 6.39 14.19 0.73
N GLU A 178 5.42 13.31 0.71
CA GLU A 178 4.08 13.56 0.20
C GLU A 178 3.20 14.07 1.34
N ILE A 179 2.51 15.18 1.10
CA ILE A 179 1.43 15.64 1.98
C ILE A 179 0.12 15.35 1.28
N TRP A 180 -0.71 14.56 1.92
CA TRP A 180 -2.06 14.21 1.47
C TRP A 180 -3.06 15.10 2.18
N VAL A 181 -3.81 15.90 1.44
CA VAL A 181 -4.75 16.89 1.97
C VAL A 181 -6.15 16.58 1.46
N THR A 182 -7.07 16.30 2.38
CA THR A 182 -8.49 16.10 2.05
C THR A 182 -9.11 17.42 1.59
N LYS A 183 -9.77 17.42 0.45
CA LYS A 183 -10.49 18.58 -0.08
C LYS A 183 -11.83 18.74 0.61
N GLY A 184 -11.94 19.74 1.48
CA GLY A 184 -13.20 20.20 2.02
C GLY A 184 -13.85 21.30 1.15
N ASP A 185 -14.99 21.81 1.60
CA ASP A 185 -15.71 22.90 0.89
C ASP A 185 -14.87 24.17 0.71
N ASP A 186 -13.90 24.39 1.61
CA ASP A 186 -13.02 25.56 1.63
C ASP A 186 -11.62 25.27 1.05
N TYR A 187 -11.43 24.13 0.40
CA TYR A 187 -10.13 23.79 -0.18
C TYR A 187 -9.68 24.80 -1.22
N ASN A 188 -8.51 25.38 -1.00
CA ASN A 188 -7.88 26.33 -1.91
C ASN A 188 -6.40 25.97 -2.11
N LEU A 189 -6.06 25.46 -3.30
CA LEU A 189 -4.71 25.04 -3.62
C LEU A 189 -3.70 26.19 -3.61
N GLU A 190 -4.11 27.39 -4.06
CA GLU A 190 -3.24 28.56 -4.09
C GLU A 190 -2.88 29.03 -2.67
N GLU A 191 -3.82 28.97 -1.74
CA GLU A 191 -3.59 29.28 -0.35
C GLU A 191 -2.70 28.24 0.33
N LEU A 192 -2.92 26.97 0.07
CA LEU A 192 -2.10 25.87 0.56
C LEU A 192 -0.63 26.01 0.10
N THR A 193 -0.41 26.28 -1.17
CA THR A 193 0.95 26.51 -1.72
C THR A 193 1.61 27.74 -1.12
N LYS A 194 0.89 28.83 -0.97
CA LYS A 194 1.42 30.04 -0.29
C LYS A 194 1.81 29.76 1.17
N THR A 195 1.03 28.97 1.87
CA THR A 195 1.34 28.56 3.23
C THR A 195 2.63 27.75 3.30
N LEU A 196 2.80 26.76 2.42
CA LEU A 196 4.02 25.97 2.31
C LEU A 196 5.23 26.83 1.98
N ASP A 197 5.11 27.76 1.05
CA ASP A 197 6.18 28.71 0.69
C ASP A 197 6.58 29.59 1.88
N SER A 198 5.60 30.06 2.67
CA SER A 198 5.85 30.87 3.86
C SER A 198 6.57 30.12 4.97
N LEU A 199 6.43 28.80 5.02
CA LEU A 199 7.15 27.90 5.93
C LEU A 199 8.56 27.53 5.42
N GLY A 200 8.95 28.01 4.24
CA GLY A 200 10.22 27.65 3.61
C GLY A 200 10.24 26.21 3.11
N LEU A 201 9.09 25.59 2.92
CA LEU A 201 8.94 24.25 2.39
C LEU A 201 8.86 24.33 0.88
N ILE A 202 9.95 24.03 0.22
CA ILE A 202 10.05 24.09 -1.24
C ILE A 202 9.26 22.90 -1.79
N SER A 203 8.27 23.18 -2.62
CA SER A 203 7.64 22.15 -3.43
C SER A 203 8.71 21.45 -4.29
N ALA A 204 8.91 20.16 -4.08
CA ALA A 204 9.95 19.40 -4.76
C ALA A 204 9.63 19.16 -6.25
N GLY A 205 8.49 19.63 -6.74
CA GLY A 205 8.08 19.44 -8.13
C GLY A 205 6.95 20.35 -8.55
N LYS A 206 6.77 20.47 -9.86
CA LYS A 206 5.63 21.19 -10.45
C LYS A 206 4.32 20.39 -10.38
N ASN A 207 4.37 19.15 -9.94
CA ASN A 207 3.27 18.22 -10.07
C ASN A 207 2.56 18.07 -8.72
N ILE A 208 1.37 18.61 -8.70
CA ILE A 208 0.39 18.33 -7.66
C ILE A 208 -0.53 17.27 -8.26
N LEU A 209 -0.68 16.16 -7.56
CA LEU A 209 -1.68 15.18 -7.93
C LEU A 209 -3.01 15.63 -7.34
N ASP A 210 -3.94 15.98 -8.22
CA ASP A 210 -5.23 16.54 -7.87
C ASP A 210 -6.34 15.53 -8.14
N PHE A 211 -6.66 14.70 -7.14
CA PHE A 211 -7.70 13.67 -7.21
C PHE A 211 -9.06 14.23 -6.78
N ASP A 212 -10.13 13.47 -7.07
CA ASP A 212 -11.44 13.78 -6.52
C ASP A 212 -11.43 13.56 -4.99
N GLY A 213 -11.57 14.64 -4.23
CA GLY A 213 -11.58 14.63 -2.76
C GLY A 213 -10.23 14.74 -2.06
N VAL A 214 -9.10 14.55 -2.74
CA VAL A 214 -7.75 14.61 -2.12
C VAL A 214 -6.76 15.29 -3.05
N ALA A 215 -5.86 16.09 -2.51
CA ALA A 215 -4.69 16.61 -3.20
C ALA A 215 -3.40 16.09 -2.57
N VAL A 216 -2.41 15.72 -3.39
CA VAL A 216 -1.10 15.27 -2.93
C VAL A 216 -0.03 16.22 -3.43
N LEU A 217 0.77 16.73 -2.51
CA LEU A 217 1.86 17.65 -2.80
C LEU A 217 3.19 17.06 -2.34
N LEU A 218 4.25 17.28 -3.11
CA LEU A 218 5.61 16.95 -2.70
C LEU A 218 6.25 18.16 -2.02
N ILE A 219 6.83 17.95 -0.85
CA ILE A 219 7.62 18.93 -0.13
C ILE A 219 9.01 18.37 0.22
N LYS A 220 9.96 19.27 0.40
CA LYS A 220 11.22 18.94 1.06
C LYS A 220 11.22 19.57 2.46
N ALA A 221 11.38 18.73 3.47
CA ALA A 221 11.30 19.15 4.85
C ALA A 221 12.30 18.39 5.73
N THR A 222 12.71 19.00 6.82
CA THR A 222 13.35 18.34 7.95
C THR A 222 12.29 17.79 8.90
N LYS A 223 12.67 16.87 9.78
CA LYS A 223 11.78 16.34 10.84
C LYS A 223 11.12 17.47 11.65
N GLN A 224 11.88 18.50 12.01
CA GLN A 224 11.35 19.65 12.75
C GLN A 224 10.27 20.40 11.95
N GLN A 225 10.51 20.64 10.66
CA GLN A 225 9.54 21.32 9.80
C GLN A 225 8.25 20.52 9.63
N LEU A 226 8.33 19.18 9.62
CA LEU A 226 7.12 18.34 9.57
C LEU A 226 6.24 18.54 10.80
N CYS A 227 6.81 18.72 11.99
CA CYS A 227 6.06 19.00 13.21
C CYS A 227 5.27 20.32 13.15
N GLU A 228 5.67 21.25 12.29
CA GLU A 228 5.00 22.54 12.12
C GLU A 228 3.77 22.47 11.18
N LEU A 229 3.68 21.43 10.35
CA LEU A 229 2.63 21.30 9.34
C LEU A 229 1.23 21.22 9.93
N PRO A 230 0.95 20.41 10.99
CA PRO A 230 -0.39 20.32 11.58
C PRO A 230 -0.87 21.62 12.21
N LEU A 231 0.07 22.51 12.56
CA LEU A 231 -0.24 23.82 13.13
C LEU A 231 -0.57 24.88 12.07
N SER A 232 -0.16 24.62 10.82
CA SER A 232 -0.21 25.61 9.74
C SER A 232 -1.22 25.25 8.65
N ILE A 233 -1.47 23.97 8.43
CA ILE A 233 -2.30 23.46 7.34
C ILE A 233 -3.40 22.58 7.92
N GLY A 234 -4.63 22.82 7.50
CA GLY A 234 -5.78 21.99 7.86
C GLY A 234 -5.95 20.79 6.93
N TYR A 235 -6.71 19.81 7.37
CA TYR A 235 -7.16 18.66 6.59
C TYR A 235 -6.05 17.76 6.03
N ILE A 236 -4.86 17.73 6.63
CA ILE A 236 -3.82 16.75 6.30
C ILE A 236 -4.30 15.38 6.78
N GLU A 237 -4.54 14.44 5.85
CA GLU A 237 -4.89 13.06 6.17
C GLU A 237 -3.67 12.15 6.32
N GLY A 238 -2.54 12.55 5.74
CA GLY A 238 -1.31 11.77 5.84
C GLY A 238 -0.07 12.52 5.35
N ILE A 239 1.04 12.21 5.98
CA ILE A 239 2.40 12.63 5.56
C ILE A 239 3.20 11.35 5.36
N ARG A 240 3.74 11.16 4.16
CA ARG A 240 4.43 9.93 3.77
C ARG A 240 5.80 10.24 3.23
N PRO A 241 6.85 9.48 3.58
CA PRO A 241 8.14 9.58 2.91
C PRO A 241 7.95 9.32 1.41
N TYR A 242 8.43 10.24 0.58
CA TYR A 242 8.41 10.03 -0.86
C TYR A 242 9.62 9.20 -1.27
N LYS A 243 9.37 8.03 -1.82
CA LYS A 243 10.38 7.19 -2.45
C LYS A 243 10.30 7.39 -3.95
N GLN A 244 11.29 8.07 -4.50
CA GLN A 244 11.41 8.15 -5.95
C GLN A 244 11.80 6.76 -6.46
N PRO A 245 11.16 6.24 -7.51
CA PRO A 245 11.66 5.06 -8.20
C PRO A 245 13.10 5.37 -8.62
N SER A 246 14.05 4.74 -7.98
CA SER A 246 15.44 5.09 -8.19
C SER A 246 16.00 4.27 -9.34
N ILE A 247 16.34 4.96 -10.42
CA ILE A 247 17.43 4.50 -11.27
C ILE A 247 18.73 4.87 -10.50
N LEU A 248 19.03 4.11 -9.46
CA LEU A 248 20.21 4.32 -8.61
C LEU A 248 21.50 4.07 -9.37
N VAL A 249 21.42 3.34 -10.46
CA VAL A 249 22.58 2.87 -11.20
C VAL A 249 22.48 3.34 -12.63
N LYS A 250 23.36 4.26 -13.01
CA LYS A 250 23.41 4.81 -14.38
C LYS A 250 24.44 4.10 -15.29
N SER A 251 25.28 3.25 -14.70
CA SER A 251 26.33 2.53 -15.45
C SER A 251 26.68 1.18 -14.81
N HIS A 252 27.20 0.24 -15.62
CA HIS A 252 27.67 -1.05 -15.13
C HIS A 252 28.77 -0.97 -14.05
N ASN A 253 29.59 0.06 -14.09
CA ASN A 253 30.64 0.22 -13.08
C ASN A 253 30.06 0.61 -11.73
N GLU A 254 29.09 1.54 -11.72
CA GLU A 254 28.36 1.92 -10.48
C GLU A 254 27.60 0.73 -9.90
N SER A 255 26.98 -0.11 -10.76
CA SER A 255 26.28 -1.33 -10.33
C SER A 255 27.20 -2.29 -9.58
N ARG A 256 28.42 -2.47 -10.07
CA ARG A 256 29.40 -3.34 -9.46
C ARG A 256 29.87 -2.80 -8.10
N GLU A 257 30.17 -1.51 -8.03
CA GLU A 257 30.57 -0.87 -6.77
C GLU A 257 29.50 -0.99 -5.70
N TRP A 258 28.24 -0.76 -6.06
CA TRP A 258 27.10 -0.94 -5.15
C TRP A 258 26.92 -2.39 -4.74
N SER A 259 27.08 -3.36 -5.66
CA SER A 259 26.98 -4.79 -5.33
C SER A 259 28.03 -5.22 -4.32
N GLU A 260 29.25 -4.71 -4.44
CA GLU A 260 30.35 -4.97 -3.49
C GLU A 260 30.04 -4.38 -2.10
N LEU A 261 29.50 -3.14 -2.04
CA LEU A 261 29.13 -2.49 -0.79
C LEU A 261 27.96 -3.19 -0.07
N ILE A 262 26.95 -3.61 -0.80
CA ILE A 262 25.75 -4.22 -0.25
C ILE A 262 26.00 -5.66 0.23
N LYS A 263 26.90 -6.37 -0.41
CA LYS A 263 27.17 -7.79 -0.13
C LYS A 263 27.51 -8.05 1.34
N ASP A 264 28.25 -7.14 1.96
CA ASP A 264 28.66 -7.25 3.37
C ASP A 264 27.56 -6.86 4.36
N GLU A 265 26.52 -6.17 3.89
CA GLU A 265 25.39 -5.71 4.70
C GLU A 265 24.20 -6.69 4.68
N ILE A 266 24.26 -7.73 3.84
CA ILE A 266 23.17 -8.70 3.66
C ILE A 266 23.39 -9.91 4.57
N GLU A 267 22.40 -10.21 5.40
CA GLU A 267 22.34 -11.46 6.15
C GLU A 267 21.61 -12.53 5.34
N ILE A 268 22.27 -13.67 5.09
CA ILE A 268 21.72 -14.81 4.36
C ILE A 268 21.39 -15.92 5.34
N SER A 269 20.11 -16.32 5.41
CA SER A 269 19.60 -17.40 6.28
C SER A 269 18.94 -18.52 5.46
N ILE A 270 19.69 -19.10 4.53
CA ILE A 270 19.21 -20.19 3.67
C ILE A 270 19.46 -21.54 4.35
N ASN A 271 18.45 -22.41 4.36
CA ASN A 271 18.53 -23.77 4.86
C ASN A 271 17.75 -24.75 3.95
N SER A 272 17.63 -26.02 4.37
CA SER A 272 16.90 -27.04 3.60
C SER A 272 15.43 -26.71 3.37
N ASP A 273 14.82 -26.04 4.33
CA ASP A 273 13.38 -25.75 4.38
C ASP A 273 13.04 -24.40 3.73
N SER A 274 14.05 -23.68 3.26
CA SER A 274 13.86 -22.40 2.57
C SER A 274 12.94 -22.54 1.37
N VAL A 275 11.94 -21.67 1.29
CA VAL A 275 10.97 -21.61 0.20
C VAL A 275 11.69 -21.27 -1.11
N ARG A 276 11.32 -21.96 -2.18
CA ARG A 276 11.81 -21.64 -3.53
C ARG A 276 10.78 -20.79 -4.27
N VAL A 277 11.26 -19.73 -4.88
CA VAL A 277 10.47 -18.89 -5.79
C VAL A 277 10.94 -19.16 -7.21
N GLY A 278 10.02 -19.51 -8.09
CA GLY A 278 10.29 -19.73 -9.51
C GLY A 278 10.24 -18.41 -10.28
N LEU A 279 11.22 -18.14 -11.11
CA LEU A 279 11.21 -17.04 -12.06
C LEU A 279 11.12 -17.60 -13.48
N LEU A 280 10.05 -17.25 -14.21
CA LEU A 280 9.79 -17.60 -15.59
C LEU A 280 10.06 -16.39 -16.46
N ASP A 281 11.26 -16.31 -17.07
CA ASP A 281 11.75 -15.10 -17.73
C ASP A 281 12.81 -15.41 -18.80
N SER A 282 13.65 -14.46 -19.15
CA SER A 282 14.76 -14.60 -20.13
C SER A 282 15.96 -15.45 -19.66
N GLY A 283 15.86 -16.07 -18.50
CA GLY A 283 16.97 -16.73 -17.81
C GLY A 283 17.51 -15.84 -16.68
N VAL A 284 18.58 -16.27 -16.04
CA VAL A 284 19.23 -15.51 -14.94
C VAL A 284 20.74 -15.68 -15.03
N ASN A 285 21.47 -14.60 -14.78
CA ASN A 285 22.92 -14.66 -14.59
C ASN A 285 23.24 -15.00 -13.12
N ASN A 286 23.29 -16.28 -12.80
CA ASN A 286 23.57 -16.75 -11.44
C ASN A 286 25.03 -16.58 -11.00
N ALA A 287 25.93 -16.15 -11.88
CA ALA A 287 27.30 -15.77 -11.52
C ALA A 287 27.37 -14.36 -10.87
N HIS A 288 26.26 -13.60 -10.88
CA HIS A 288 26.19 -12.30 -10.18
C HIS A 288 26.28 -12.52 -8.67
N ASP A 289 27.20 -11.80 -8.00
CA ASP A 289 27.53 -11.99 -6.59
C ASP A 289 26.33 -11.96 -5.63
N LEU A 290 25.34 -11.11 -5.93
CA LEU A 290 24.11 -11.01 -5.13
C LEU A 290 23.08 -12.12 -5.44
N ILE A 291 23.26 -12.90 -6.50
CA ILE A 291 22.34 -13.97 -6.90
C ILE A 291 22.93 -15.35 -6.63
N ALA A 292 24.24 -15.49 -6.76
CA ALA A 292 24.95 -16.76 -6.62
C ALA A 292 24.61 -17.56 -5.36
N PRO A 293 24.39 -16.94 -4.17
CA PRO A 293 24.01 -17.71 -2.99
C PRO A 293 22.64 -18.38 -3.07
N PHE A 294 21.73 -17.88 -3.91
CA PHE A 294 20.31 -18.23 -3.94
C PHE A 294 19.91 -19.13 -5.11
N LEU A 295 20.74 -19.20 -6.17
CA LEU A 295 20.42 -19.90 -7.41
C LEU A 295 21.62 -20.73 -7.89
N SER A 296 21.52 -22.05 -7.79
CA SER A 296 22.52 -22.99 -8.32
C SER A 296 22.18 -23.44 -9.75
N ASP A 297 23.18 -23.91 -10.50
CA ASP A 297 23.04 -24.31 -11.91
C ASP A 297 21.98 -25.41 -12.11
N ASP A 298 21.85 -26.34 -11.17
CA ASP A 298 20.86 -27.43 -11.24
C ASP A 298 19.41 -26.95 -11.07
N MET A 299 19.23 -25.72 -10.57
CA MET A 299 17.93 -25.03 -10.42
C MET A 299 17.61 -24.10 -11.61
N MET A 300 18.36 -24.21 -12.70
CA MET A 300 18.15 -23.45 -13.94
C MET A 300 17.74 -24.38 -15.07
N LYS A 301 16.65 -24.04 -15.75
CA LYS A 301 16.11 -24.83 -16.89
C LYS A 301 15.68 -23.89 -18.01
N SER A 302 15.37 -24.48 -19.16
CA SER A 302 14.79 -23.79 -20.31
C SER A 302 13.56 -24.56 -20.81
N ALA A 303 12.49 -23.84 -21.10
CA ALA A 303 11.25 -24.34 -21.71
C ALA A 303 11.21 -24.09 -23.23
N ILE A 304 12.19 -23.37 -23.79
CA ILE A 304 12.27 -23.06 -25.24
C ILE A 304 13.23 -23.94 -26.00
N GLY A 305 13.67 -25.03 -25.40
CA GLY A 305 14.53 -26.05 -26.08
C GLY A 305 16.01 -25.66 -26.26
N VAL A 306 16.41 -24.47 -25.76
CA VAL A 306 17.84 -24.08 -25.75
C VAL A 306 18.55 -24.66 -24.52
N SER A 307 19.80 -24.99 -24.64
CA SER A 307 20.61 -25.49 -23.51
C SER A 307 21.14 -24.36 -22.62
N ASP A 308 21.18 -23.16 -23.16
CA ASP A 308 21.64 -21.98 -22.46
C ASP A 308 20.50 -21.40 -21.58
N THR A 309 20.76 -21.33 -20.27
CA THR A 309 19.82 -20.80 -19.27
C THR A 309 20.20 -19.41 -18.76
N ILE A 310 21.31 -18.85 -19.26
CA ILE A 310 21.83 -17.54 -18.88
C ILE A 310 20.98 -16.45 -19.52
N ASP A 311 20.79 -15.38 -18.79
CA ASP A 311 20.10 -14.18 -19.25
C ASP A 311 21.02 -13.30 -20.11
N HIS A 312 20.61 -13.02 -21.35
CA HIS A 312 21.31 -12.12 -22.27
C HIS A 312 20.61 -10.78 -22.47
N THR A 313 19.46 -10.60 -21.85
CA THR A 313 18.64 -9.37 -21.92
C THR A 313 18.71 -8.52 -20.67
N PHE A 314 19.27 -9.04 -19.60
CA PHE A 314 19.33 -8.51 -18.25
C PHE A 314 17.98 -8.50 -17.50
N HIS A 315 16.85 -8.68 -18.18
CA HIS A 315 15.52 -8.59 -17.60
C HIS A 315 15.29 -9.65 -16.51
N GLY A 316 15.54 -10.92 -16.80
CA GLY A 316 15.35 -11.99 -15.80
C GLY A 316 16.32 -11.87 -14.62
N THR A 317 17.53 -11.35 -14.85
CA THR A 317 18.51 -11.11 -13.78
C THR A 317 18.03 -9.97 -12.86
N ASP A 318 17.49 -8.88 -13.42
CA ASP A 318 16.89 -7.79 -12.66
C ASP A 318 15.69 -8.25 -11.86
N MET A 319 14.83 -9.07 -12.47
CA MET A 319 13.66 -9.66 -11.79
C MET A 319 14.06 -10.60 -10.65
N ALA A 320 15.15 -11.37 -10.82
CA ALA A 320 15.72 -12.18 -9.75
C ALA A 320 16.18 -11.33 -8.57
N GLY A 321 16.81 -10.18 -8.84
CA GLY A 321 17.17 -9.20 -7.83
C GLY A 321 15.95 -8.67 -7.07
N LEU A 322 14.87 -8.31 -7.77
CA LEU A 322 13.62 -7.85 -7.15
C LEU A 322 12.94 -8.93 -6.28
N ILE A 323 12.96 -10.19 -6.72
CA ILE A 323 12.41 -11.31 -5.93
C ILE A 323 13.18 -11.53 -4.63
N LEU A 324 14.50 -11.36 -4.65
CA LEU A 324 15.36 -11.59 -3.49
C LEU A 324 15.36 -10.42 -2.52
N TYR A 325 15.47 -9.21 -3.02
CA TYR A 325 15.80 -8.02 -2.25
C TYR A 325 14.67 -7.01 -2.17
N GLY A 326 13.70 -7.06 -3.10
CA GLY A 326 12.67 -6.03 -3.20
C GLY A 326 13.27 -4.66 -3.52
N ASP A 327 12.83 -3.62 -2.81
CA ASP A 327 13.39 -2.26 -2.93
C ASP A 327 14.67 -2.14 -2.07
N MET A 328 15.81 -2.03 -2.72
CA MET A 328 17.13 -1.92 -2.09
C MET A 328 17.51 -0.47 -1.72
N THR A 329 16.66 0.49 -1.97
CA THR A 329 16.96 1.92 -1.76
C THR A 329 17.39 2.20 -0.33
N ASP A 330 16.64 1.72 0.65
CA ASP A 330 16.95 1.94 2.06
C ASP A 330 18.24 1.23 2.51
N LEU A 331 18.53 0.07 1.94
CA LEU A 331 19.78 -0.66 2.18
C LEU A 331 20.97 0.11 1.63
N ILE A 332 20.86 0.62 0.39
CA ILE A 332 21.92 1.38 -0.28
C ILE A 332 22.23 2.68 0.46
N TYR A 333 21.22 3.36 0.97
CA TYR A 333 21.44 4.58 1.74
C TYR A 333 21.81 4.35 3.22
N GLY A 334 21.93 3.09 3.65
CA GLY A 334 22.30 2.74 5.03
C GLY A 334 21.20 3.06 6.06
N HIS A 335 19.95 3.23 5.62
CA HIS A 335 18.84 3.55 6.49
C HIS A 335 18.26 2.30 7.16
N LYS A 336 18.45 1.13 6.59
CA LYS A 336 17.97 -0.15 7.12
C LYS A 336 19.02 -1.24 6.90
N LYS A 337 19.19 -2.12 7.90
CA LYS A 337 19.89 -3.39 7.68
C LYS A 337 18.96 -4.35 6.97
N SER A 338 19.53 -5.19 6.09
CA SER A 338 18.75 -6.25 5.45
C SER A 338 18.17 -7.19 6.50
N ASP A 339 16.87 -7.49 6.39
CA ASP A 339 16.32 -8.65 7.05
C ASP A 339 17.00 -9.91 6.49
N ALA A 340 17.15 -10.95 7.30
CA ALA A 340 17.79 -12.19 6.85
C ALA A 340 17.04 -12.78 5.66
N LEU A 341 17.71 -12.90 4.52
CA LEU A 341 17.14 -13.45 3.30
C LEU A 341 17.10 -14.97 3.37
N GLY A 342 15.91 -15.55 3.35
CA GLY A 342 15.69 -16.98 3.58
C GLY A 342 15.10 -17.75 2.41
N ASN A 343 14.78 -17.13 1.29
CA ASN A 343 14.23 -17.79 0.09
C ASN A 343 15.32 -18.15 -0.92
N LYS A 344 15.04 -19.16 -1.74
CA LYS A 344 15.87 -19.62 -2.84
C LYS A 344 15.18 -19.32 -4.18
N LEU A 345 15.95 -19.28 -5.25
CA LEU A 345 15.43 -19.12 -6.60
C LEU A 345 15.44 -20.44 -7.38
N VAL A 346 14.53 -20.50 -8.33
CA VAL A 346 14.49 -21.43 -9.45
C VAL A 346 14.28 -20.59 -10.71
N SER A 347 15.04 -20.81 -11.76
CA SER A 347 14.92 -20.07 -13.02
C SER A 347 14.50 -21.01 -14.15
N VAL A 348 13.48 -20.61 -14.90
CA VAL A 348 13.10 -21.27 -16.16
C VAL A 348 13.04 -20.25 -17.27
N LYS A 349 13.92 -20.41 -18.26
CA LYS A 349 13.97 -19.54 -19.42
C LYS A 349 12.80 -19.82 -20.35
N ILE A 350 11.98 -18.81 -20.63
CA ILE A 350 10.77 -18.91 -21.45
C ILE A 350 10.84 -18.08 -22.74
N PHE A 351 11.83 -17.21 -22.88
CA PHE A 351 12.09 -16.49 -24.11
C PHE A 351 13.57 -16.10 -24.23
N GLU A 352 13.98 -15.81 -25.46
CA GLU A 352 15.29 -15.26 -25.79
C GLU A 352 15.14 -14.27 -26.94
N SER A 353 15.75 -13.09 -26.82
CA SER A 353 15.67 -12.07 -27.88
C SER A 353 16.32 -12.57 -29.16
N GLY A 354 15.59 -12.47 -30.28
CA GLY A 354 16.05 -12.95 -31.58
C GLY A 354 15.90 -14.46 -31.82
N TYR A 355 15.34 -15.20 -30.86
CA TYR A 355 14.99 -16.59 -31.02
C TYR A 355 13.49 -16.72 -31.29
N GLU A 356 13.12 -16.94 -32.54
CA GLU A 356 11.75 -17.31 -32.90
C GLU A 356 11.60 -18.84 -32.69
N THR A 357 10.72 -19.21 -31.77
CA THR A 357 10.30 -20.60 -31.61
C THR A 357 9.43 -20.95 -32.81
N ASP A 358 10.00 -21.64 -33.78
CA ASP A 358 9.41 -21.89 -35.11
C ASP A 358 8.12 -22.74 -35.10
N SER A 359 7.66 -23.25 -33.98
CA SER A 359 6.55 -24.20 -33.98
C SER A 359 5.66 -24.29 -32.76
N ASP A 360 6.01 -23.68 -31.65
CA ASP A 360 5.28 -23.95 -30.41
C ASP A 360 4.38 -22.82 -30.01
N PHE A 361 3.12 -23.11 -29.72
CA PHE A 361 2.25 -22.19 -29.06
C PHE A 361 2.90 -21.74 -27.77
N TYR A 362 3.05 -20.42 -27.57
CA TYR A 362 3.62 -19.84 -26.35
C TYR A 362 2.95 -20.34 -25.08
N GLY A 363 1.64 -20.67 -25.16
CA GLY A 363 0.93 -21.35 -24.09
C GLY A 363 1.55 -22.69 -23.67
N ALA A 364 2.12 -23.46 -24.60
CA ALA A 364 2.81 -24.73 -24.30
C ALA A 364 4.14 -24.47 -23.57
N VAL A 365 4.86 -23.43 -23.95
CA VAL A 365 6.07 -22.98 -23.25
C VAL A 365 5.77 -22.60 -21.82
N ILE A 366 4.69 -21.82 -21.59
CA ILE A 366 4.24 -21.44 -20.25
C ILE A 366 3.89 -22.66 -19.41
N GLU A 367 3.13 -23.61 -19.98
CA GLU A 367 2.75 -24.85 -19.30
C GLU A 367 3.99 -25.66 -18.88
N ASP A 368 4.93 -25.88 -19.80
CA ASP A 368 6.16 -26.60 -19.50
C ASP A 368 7.03 -25.88 -18.46
N ALA A 369 7.15 -24.55 -18.55
CA ALA A 369 7.92 -23.77 -17.61
C ALA A 369 7.34 -23.84 -16.18
N ILE A 370 6.03 -23.72 -16.04
CA ILE A 370 5.35 -23.85 -14.74
C ILE A 370 5.56 -25.23 -14.14
N GLN A 371 5.49 -26.28 -14.97
CA GLN A 371 5.72 -27.65 -14.52
C GLN A 371 7.19 -27.89 -14.13
N GLN A 372 8.15 -27.35 -14.88
CA GLN A 372 9.55 -27.44 -14.54
C GLN A 372 9.86 -26.74 -13.21
N ALA A 373 9.39 -25.50 -13.02
CA ALA A 373 9.56 -24.75 -11.78
C ALA A 373 8.93 -25.49 -10.58
N HIS A 374 7.74 -26.02 -10.77
CA HIS A 374 7.07 -26.81 -9.72
C HIS A 374 7.84 -28.08 -9.35
N LYS A 375 8.34 -28.84 -10.33
CA LYS A 375 9.17 -30.02 -10.09
C LYS A 375 10.47 -29.71 -9.35
N MET A 376 11.01 -28.51 -9.54
CA MET A 376 12.17 -28.01 -8.79
C MET A 376 11.81 -27.47 -7.40
N GLY A 377 10.53 -27.58 -7.00
CA GLY A 377 10.04 -27.25 -5.67
C GLY A 377 9.69 -25.78 -5.46
N ALA A 378 9.32 -25.05 -6.51
CA ALA A 378 8.87 -23.66 -6.46
C ALA A 378 7.33 -23.57 -6.49
N PRO A 379 6.65 -23.48 -5.33
CA PRO A 379 5.19 -23.34 -5.26
C PRO A 379 4.72 -21.91 -5.59
N ILE A 380 5.60 -20.93 -5.47
CA ILE A 380 5.34 -19.55 -5.87
C ILE A 380 6.18 -19.26 -7.10
N GLN A 381 5.55 -18.75 -8.15
CA GLN A 381 6.21 -18.50 -9.43
C GLN A 381 5.88 -17.07 -9.89
N CYS A 382 6.86 -16.39 -10.45
CA CYS A 382 6.75 -15.05 -11.00
C CYS A 382 6.99 -15.08 -12.51
N MET A 383 6.11 -14.44 -13.28
CA MET A 383 6.25 -14.25 -14.71
C MET A 383 5.99 -12.77 -15.03
N ALA A 384 7.06 -12.01 -15.23
CA ALA A 384 7.01 -10.59 -15.54
C ALA A 384 7.04 -10.31 -17.04
N VAL A 385 6.60 -11.27 -17.83
CA VAL A 385 6.60 -11.24 -19.30
C VAL A 385 5.19 -11.27 -19.82
N THR A 386 4.88 -10.36 -20.72
CA THR A 386 3.60 -10.29 -21.43
C THR A 386 3.85 -10.10 -22.92
N ASP A 387 2.94 -10.57 -23.76
CA ASP A 387 2.92 -10.20 -25.18
C ASP A 387 2.22 -8.82 -25.37
N ASP A 388 2.38 -8.24 -26.54
CA ASP A 388 1.76 -6.95 -26.87
C ASP A 388 0.31 -7.10 -27.38
N ILE A 389 -0.23 -8.31 -27.30
CA ILE A 389 -1.54 -8.62 -27.84
C ILE A 389 -2.61 -8.44 -26.76
N SER A 390 -3.58 -7.59 -27.01
CA SER A 390 -4.82 -7.48 -26.24
C SER A 390 -6.01 -7.79 -27.13
N TYR A 391 -6.83 -8.74 -26.71
CA TYR A 391 -8.06 -9.13 -27.44
C TYR A 391 -9.30 -8.70 -26.66
N ASP A 392 -9.57 -7.43 -26.56
CA ASP A 392 -10.78 -6.91 -25.88
C ASP A 392 -11.12 -7.64 -24.56
N CYS A 393 -10.12 -7.85 -23.72
CA CYS A 393 -10.25 -8.61 -22.47
C CYS A 393 -10.66 -10.08 -22.63
N LYS A 394 -10.53 -10.66 -23.81
CA LYS A 394 -10.75 -12.08 -24.03
C LYS A 394 -9.52 -12.90 -23.67
N SER A 395 -9.75 -14.08 -23.13
CA SER A 395 -8.72 -15.05 -22.80
C SER A 395 -7.97 -15.50 -24.07
N THR A 396 -6.64 -15.45 -24.03
CA THR A 396 -5.79 -16.01 -25.08
C THR A 396 -5.49 -17.48 -24.85
N SER A 397 -4.86 -18.17 -25.80
CA SER A 397 -4.38 -19.55 -25.61
C SER A 397 -3.34 -19.61 -24.47
N SER A 398 -2.49 -18.60 -24.36
CA SER A 398 -1.50 -18.46 -23.28
C SER A 398 -2.15 -18.28 -21.91
N SER A 399 -3.18 -17.43 -21.81
CA SER A 399 -3.95 -17.26 -20.57
C SER A 399 -4.68 -18.55 -20.18
N ALA A 400 -5.24 -19.26 -21.15
CA ALA A 400 -5.93 -20.52 -20.88
C ALA A 400 -4.95 -21.63 -20.44
N ALA A 401 -3.78 -21.71 -21.03
CA ALA A 401 -2.71 -22.64 -20.63
C ALA A 401 -2.22 -22.33 -19.21
N LEU A 402 -2.07 -21.04 -18.88
CA LEU A 402 -1.73 -20.60 -17.55
C LEU A 402 -2.80 -21.01 -16.53
N ASP A 403 -4.08 -20.78 -16.83
CA ASP A 403 -5.20 -21.19 -15.98
C ASP A 403 -5.24 -22.70 -15.73
N GLU A 404 -5.04 -23.50 -16.78
CA GLU A 404 -5.01 -24.97 -16.67
C GLU A 404 -3.81 -25.45 -15.83
N SER A 405 -2.64 -24.84 -16.03
CA SER A 405 -1.42 -25.17 -15.29
C SER A 405 -1.54 -24.85 -13.80
N ILE A 406 -2.16 -23.72 -13.44
CA ILE A 406 -2.38 -23.33 -12.03
C ILE A 406 -3.45 -24.25 -11.41
N TYR A 407 -4.55 -24.52 -12.12
CA TYR A 407 -5.60 -25.40 -11.64
C TYR A 407 -5.11 -26.82 -11.37
N ASN A 408 -4.17 -27.33 -12.20
CA ASN A 408 -3.50 -28.61 -12.05
C ASN A 408 -4.46 -29.77 -11.66
N GLY A 409 -5.57 -29.90 -12.38
CA GLY A 409 -6.57 -30.92 -12.11
C GLY A 409 -7.32 -30.78 -10.77
N GLY A 410 -7.24 -29.61 -10.12
CA GLY A 410 -7.90 -29.28 -8.85
C GLY A 410 -6.97 -29.36 -7.63
N ASN A 411 -5.69 -29.62 -7.82
CA ASN A 411 -4.72 -29.67 -6.72
C ASN A 411 -4.44 -28.26 -6.15
N CYS A 412 -4.45 -27.22 -7.00
CA CYS A 412 -4.23 -25.81 -6.61
C CYS A 412 -2.99 -25.65 -5.70
N ASP A 413 -1.89 -26.28 -6.08
CA ASP A 413 -0.66 -26.43 -5.28
C ASP A 413 0.41 -25.37 -5.61
N ARG A 414 0.05 -24.39 -6.43
CA ARG A 414 0.96 -23.33 -6.89
C ARG A 414 0.25 -21.99 -7.05
N LEU A 415 1.02 -20.92 -6.83
CA LEU A 415 0.62 -19.55 -7.10
C LEU A 415 1.50 -18.99 -8.22
N VAL A 416 0.90 -18.48 -9.28
CA VAL A 416 1.63 -17.74 -10.31
C VAL A 416 1.25 -16.28 -10.27
N VAL A 417 2.25 -15.41 -10.13
CA VAL A 417 2.12 -13.96 -10.14
C VAL A 417 2.54 -13.45 -11.51
N VAL A 418 1.69 -12.69 -12.17
CA VAL A 418 1.88 -12.27 -13.56
C VAL A 418 1.79 -10.75 -13.67
N SER A 419 2.66 -10.14 -14.45
CA SER A 419 2.57 -8.72 -14.81
C SER A 419 1.32 -8.46 -15.65
N ALA A 420 0.60 -7.35 -15.39
CA ALA A 420 -0.53 -6.91 -16.21
C ALA A 420 -0.12 -6.43 -17.63
N GLY A 421 1.17 -6.23 -17.85
CA GLY A 421 1.74 -5.70 -19.09
C GLY A 421 2.10 -4.22 -19.00
N ASN A 422 2.79 -3.74 -20.01
CA ASN A 422 3.25 -2.36 -20.10
C ASN A 422 2.33 -1.54 -21.01
N ILE A 423 2.16 -0.27 -20.67
CA ILE A 423 1.55 0.74 -21.54
C ILE A 423 2.69 1.59 -22.10
N GLU A 424 2.71 1.79 -23.41
CA GLU A 424 3.71 2.65 -24.03
C GLU A 424 3.59 4.10 -23.49
N THR A 425 4.74 4.71 -23.20
CA THR A 425 4.76 6.07 -22.62
C THR A 425 4.07 7.12 -23.49
N THR A 426 3.98 6.87 -24.80
CA THR A 426 3.27 7.73 -25.78
C THR A 426 1.75 7.60 -25.68
N GLU A 427 1.24 6.55 -25.06
CA GLU A 427 -0.19 6.26 -24.89
C GLU A 427 -0.71 6.68 -23.51
N ILE A 428 0.18 7.13 -22.63
CA ILE A 428 -0.19 7.55 -21.27
C ILE A 428 -0.52 9.05 -21.27
N ASP A 429 -1.76 9.39 -21.01
CA ASP A 429 -2.14 10.73 -20.58
C ASP A 429 -2.01 10.83 -19.04
N VAL A 430 -0.90 11.43 -18.60
CA VAL A 430 -0.61 11.60 -17.17
C VAL A 430 -1.68 12.45 -16.48
N SER A 431 -2.32 13.36 -17.19
CA SER A 431 -3.42 14.19 -16.65
C SER A 431 -4.72 13.41 -16.48
N ASN A 432 -4.85 12.26 -17.13
CA ASN A 432 -6.01 11.37 -17.09
C ASN A 432 -5.56 9.89 -17.06
N TYR A 433 -4.70 9.55 -16.09
CA TYR A 433 -4.15 8.18 -16.00
C TYR A 433 -5.24 7.11 -15.83
N ILE A 434 -6.34 7.41 -15.13
CA ILE A 434 -7.48 6.49 -15.01
C ILE A 434 -8.12 6.22 -16.37
N GLY A 435 -8.25 7.26 -17.21
CA GLY A 435 -8.72 7.12 -18.58
C GLY A 435 -7.76 6.28 -19.42
N SER A 436 -6.45 6.50 -19.29
CA SER A 436 -5.42 5.69 -19.93
C SER A 436 -5.48 4.22 -19.49
N CYS A 437 -5.59 3.95 -18.19
CA CYS A 437 -5.75 2.59 -17.68
C CYS A 437 -7.04 1.90 -18.20
N LYS A 438 -8.14 2.65 -18.34
CA LYS A 438 -9.39 2.11 -18.90
C LYS A 438 -9.32 1.87 -20.41
N ALA A 439 -8.53 2.65 -21.12
CA ALA A 439 -8.35 2.52 -22.58
C ALA A 439 -7.40 1.37 -22.95
N ASN A 440 -6.53 0.96 -22.02
CA ASN A 440 -5.56 -0.09 -22.23
C ASN A 440 -6.00 -1.38 -21.52
N ALA A 441 -6.14 -2.45 -22.29
CA ALA A 441 -6.49 -3.75 -21.76
C ALA A 441 -5.28 -4.44 -21.11
N ILE A 442 -5.57 -5.34 -20.17
CA ILE A 442 -4.57 -6.26 -19.60
C ILE A 442 -3.99 -7.13 -20.74
N LYS A 443 -2.68 -7.20 -20.83
CA LYS A 443 -1.98 -7.95 -21.87
C LYS A 443 -1.92 -9.45 -21.54
N SER A 444 -1.84 -10.27 -22.58
CA SER A 444 -1.68 -11.73 -22.44
C SER A 444 -0.30 -12.07 -21.82
N PRO A 445 -0.21 -13.07 -20.94
CA PRO A 445 -1.26 -13.98 -20.49
C PRO A 445 -1.98 -13.56 -19.20
N ALA A 446 -1.84 -12.29 -18.80
CA ALA A 446 -2.37 -11.78 -17.54
C ALA A 446 -3.91 -11.76 -17.44
N GLN A 447 -4.65 -12.07 -18.53
CA GLN A 447 -6.09 -12.30 -18.47
C GLN A 447 -6.49 -13.64 -17.83
N ALA A 448 -5.52 -14.44 -17.38
CA ALA A 448 -5.76 -15.68 -16.66
C ALA A 448 -6.51 -15.43 -15.34
N TRP A 449 -7.48 -16.28 -15.04
CA TRP A 449 -8.37 -16.10 -13.88
C TRP A 449 -7.79 -16.72 -12.60
N ASN A 450 -6.93 -17.74 -12.76
CA ASN A 450 -6.31 -18.44 -11.64
C ASN A 450 -4.97 -17.83 -11.22
N ALA A 451 -4.43 -16.91 -12.02
CA ALA A 451 -3.19 -16.19 -11.72
C ALA A 451 -3.48 -14.95 -10.82
N LEU A 452 -2.46 -14.53 -10.09
CA LEU A 452 -2.46 -13.23 -9.44
C LEU A 452 -1.86 -12.20 -10.41
N THR A 453 -2.71 -11.44 -11.09
CA THR A 453 -2.28 -10.38 -11.99
C THR A 453 -1.97 -9.12 -11.21
N VAL A 454 -0.77 -8.58 -11.40
CA VAL A 454 -0.27 -7.38 -10.73
C VAL A 454 -0.03 -6.28 -11.75
N GLY A 455 -0.67 -5.14 -11.53
CA GLY A 455 -0.47 -3.90 -12.29
C GLY A 455 0.08 -2.81 -11.40
N ALA A 456 0.72 -1.80 -12.01
CA ALA A 456 1.10 -0.56 -11.37
C ALA A 456 0.07 0.55 -11.69
N TYR A 457 -0.04 1.54 -10.80
CA TYR A 457 -0.90 2.71 -10.96
C TYR A 457 -0.11 3.99 -10.72
#